data_d335f8048b1d78ee2f955a8578409159
#
_entry.id   d335f8048b1d78ee2f955a8578409159
#
_cell.length_a   1.000
_cell.length_b   1.000
_cell.length_c   1.000
_cell.angle_alpha   90.00
_cell.angle_beta   90.00
_cell.angle_gamma   90.00
#
_symmetry.space_group_name_H-M   'P 1'
#
loop_
_entity.id
_entity.type
_entity.pdbx_description
1 polymer ?
#
loop_
_entity_poly.entity_id
_entity_poly.type
_entity_poly.pdbx_seq_one_letter_code
_entity_poly.pdbx_strand_id
1 'polypeptide(L)'
;MRKKLNNQTRKAKRTKYRVELLMQSLKNKEAEIVAIQDQTLNEKCSALKVPATQRIALKEIIAAASKKHDRGRRYTDEWIMLCVLMNIWSPGFYEFLRKNNVMPLPCTRTIRNYISLINTKCGFDEHFAQLLKKQFETRTPLQRHGVLLLDEINLRKSVAVCSKNLTYVGLTDLGDDEQQSTDLSEQATHGLVLMFQLLADKYTQPVAVFASKNPVKGEELAKLVAKAVVYIESIGAKIHGVIADGAKTNTKMWSILDIKICHHDMKTWFTHPLDNDRKIFVFCDTPHLIKNVRNRLYNKRRLRVN
;
A
#
# COMPACT_ATOMS: atom_id res chain seq x y z
N MET A 1 20.68 51.52 46.11
CA MET A 1 19.83 50.43 45.61
C MET A 1 20.08 50.07 44.14
N ARG A 2 20.01 50.96 43.16
CA ARG A 2 20.20 50.68 41.71
C ARG A 2 21.46 49.93 41.31
N LYS A 3 22.66 50.23 41.91
CA LYS A 3 23.93 49.53 41.65
C LYS A 3 23.92 48.07 42.09
N LYS A 4 23.27 47.73 43.20
CA LYS A 4 23.15 46.31 43.67
C LYS A 4 22.26 45.49 42.74
N LEU A 5 21.16 46.09 42.27
CA LEU A 5 20.22 45.41 41.33
C LEU A 5 20.89 45.13 39.97
N ASN A 6 21.63 46.11 39.42
CA ASN A 6 22.39 45.92 38.17
C ASN A 6 23.48 44.85 38.27
N ASN A 7 24.14 44.76 39.43
CA ASN A 7 25.15 43.67 39.65
C ASN A 7 24.47 42.29 39.75
N GLN A 8 23.33 42.18 40.37
CA GLN A 8 22.58 40.94 40.45
C GLN A 8 22.09 40.49 39.06
N THR A 9 21.55 41.43 38.24
CA THR A 9 21.12 41.13 36.87
C THR A 9 22.25 40.70 35.97
N ARG A 10 23.44 41.31 36.09
CA ARG A 10 24.66 40.92 35.37
C ARG A 10 25.13 39.50 35.79
N LYS A 11 25.11 39.19 37.09
CA LYS A 11 25.45 37.85 37.61
C LYS A 11 24.46 36.80 37.08
N ALA A 12 23.16 37.08 37.13
CA ALA A 12 22.13 36.16 36.63
C ALA A 12 22.29 35.88 35.13
N LYS A 13 22.56 36.90 34.29
CA LYS A 13 22.85 36.73 32.86
C LYS A 13 24.06 35.86 32.60
N ARG A 14 25.17 36.06 33.36
CA ARG A 14 26.40 35.24 33.26
C ARG A 14 26.14 33.79 33.65
N THR A 15 25.38 33.56 34.72
CA THR A 15 25.03 32.21 35.16
C THR A 15 24.16 31.50 34.16
N LYS A 16 23.16 32.21 33.58
CA LYS A 16 22.30 31.65 32.52
C LYS A 16 23.13 31.25 31.31
N TYR A 17 24.00 32.10 30.81
CA TYR A 17 24.88 31.77 29.68
C TYR A 17 25.81 30.57 29.99
N ARG A 18 26.32 30.46 31.19
CA ARG A 18 27.18 29.33 31.61
C ARG A 18 26.39 28.01 31.69
N VAL A 19 25.13 28.06 32.11
CA VAL A 19 24.22 26.91 32.13
C VAL A 19 23.90 26.45 30.70
N GLU A 20 23.63 27.37 29.78
CA GLU A 20 23.41 27.06 28.39
C GLU A 20 24.62 26.39 27.73
N LEU A 21 25.86 26.91 27.99
CA LEU A 21 27.08 26.30 27.49
C LEU A 21 27.31 24.89 28.06
N LEU A 22 27.05 24.67 29.35
CA LEU A 22 27.17 23.37 29.97
C LEU A 22 26.14 22.37 29.44
N MET A 23 24.91 22.82 29.20
CA MET A 23 23.88 21.97 28.56
C MET A 23 24.24 21.57 27.12
N GLN A 24 24.85 22.49 26.36
CA GLN A 24 25.35 22.18 25.02
C GLN A 24 26.50 21.16 25.06
N SER A 25 27.43 21.35 25.98
CA SER A 25 28.54 20.40 26.19
C SER A 25 28.09 19.02 26.63
N LEU A 26 27.08 18.93 27.51
CA LEU A 26 26.46 17.66 27.90
C LEU A 26 25.81 16.96 26.73
N LYS A 27 25.01 17.69 25.91
CA LYS A 27 24.41 17.12 24.71
C LYS A 27 25.46 16.57 23.74
N ASN A 28 26.56 17.29 23.53
CA ASN A 28 27.61 16.83 22.63
C ASN A 28 28.29 15.55 23.19
N LYS A 29 28.54 15.48 24.49
CA LYS A 29 29.12 14.28 25.11
C LYS A 29 28.18 13.09 25.11
N GLU A 30 26.87 13.30 25.31
CA GLU A 30 25.86 12.25 25.15
C GLU A 30 25.85 11.72 23.73
N ALA A 31 25.95 12.60 22.72
CA ALA A 31 26.00 12.19 21.31
C ALA A 31 27.27 11.38 20.99
N GLU A 32 28.44 11.76 21.54
CA GLU A 32 29.68 11.01 21.38
C GLU A 32 29.59 9.60 22.01
N ILE A 33 29.02 9.47 23.19
CA ILE A 33 28.81 8.17 23.84
C ILE A 33 27.91 7.27 23.02
N VAL A 34 26.79 7.81 22.48
CA VAL A 34 25.89 7.06 21.63
C VAL A 34 26.59 6.61 20.33
N ALA A 35 27.40 7.47 19.72
CA ALA A 35 28.17 7.13 18.52
C ALA A 35 29.16 5.98 18.76
N ILE A 36 29.86 5.99 19.91
CA ILE A 36 30.80 4.92 20.29
C ILE A 36 30.05 3.60 20.55
N GLN A 37 28.89 3.65 21.18
CA GLN A 37 28.06 2.46 21.43
C GLN A 37 27.55 1.87 20.11
N ASP A 38 27.09 2.70 19.19
CA ASP A 38 26.62 2.28 17.86
C ASP A 38 27.75 1.68 17.02
N GLN A 39 28.95 2.24 17.06
CA GLN A 39 30.12 1.70 16.39
C GLN A 39 30.48 0.31 16.93
N THR A 40 30.59 0.14 18.24
CA THR A 40 30.87 -1.15 18.87
C THR A 40 29.81 -2.22 18.55
N LEU A 41 28.54 -1.83 18.54
CA LEU A 41 27.45 -2.74 18.17
C LEU A 41 27.56 -3.16 16.70
N ASN A 42 27.82 -2.22 15.79
CA ASN A 42 27.99 -2.50 14.38
C ASN A 42 29.18 -3.45 14.12
N GLU A 43 30.28 -3.25 14.79
CA GLU A 43 31.46 -4.12 14.70
C GLU A 43 31.15 -5.55 15.16
N LYS A 44 30.47 -5.72 16.29
CA LYS A 44 30.04 -7.02 16.82
C LYS A 44 29.02 -7.69 15.84
N CYS A 45 28.04 -6.95 15.34
CA CYS A 45 27.07 -7.48 14.38
C CYS A 45 27.71 -7.88 13.06
N SER A 46 28.77 -7.18 12.64
CA SER A 46 29.51 -7.51 11.42
C SER A 46 30.36 -8.76 11.62
N ALA A 47 31.05 -8.89 12.75
CA ALA A 47 31.83 -10.05 13.10
C ALA A 47 30.97 -11.34 13.18
N LEU A 48 29.75 -11.23 13.69
CA LEU A 48 28.78 -12.32 13.79
C LEU A 48 27.95 -12.53 12.50
N LYS A 49 28.20 -11.76 11.44
CA LYS A 49 27.45 -11.78 10.18
C LYS A 49 25.92 -11.66 10.35
N VAL A 50 25.48 -10.84 11.31
CA VAL A 50 24.05 -10.64 11.58
C VAL A 50 23.37 -9.98 10.39
N PRO A 51 22.21 -10.50 9.88
CA PRO A 51 21.45 -9.91 8.78
C PRO A 51 21.03 -8.46 9.07
N ALA A 52 20.92 -7.63 8.03
CA ALA A 52 20.63 -6.19 8.16
C ALA A 52 19.34 -5.91 8.98
N THR A 53 18.26 -6.64 8.70
CA THR A 53 16.99 -6.51 9.43
C THR A 53 17.10 -6.83 10.93
N GLN A 54 17.91 -7.84 11.28
CA GLN A 54 18.15 -8.18 12.69
C GLN A 54 19.01 -7.11 13.38
N ARG A 55 19.96 -6.50 12.66
CA ARG A 55 20.76 -5.38 13.19
C ARG A 55 19.89 -4.18 13.56
N ILE A 56 18.91 -3.84 12.71
CA ILE A 56 17.96 -2.77 12.99
C ILE A 56 17.18 -3.08 14.30
N ALA A 57 16.68 -4.32 14.45
CA ALA A 57 15.94 -4.72 15.63
C ALA A 57 16.82 -4.67 16.90
N LEU A 58 18.07 -5.15 16.84
CA LEU A 58 19.00 -5.10 17.97
C LEU A 58 19.31 -3.66 18.40
N LYS A 59 19.53 -2.75 17.44
CA LYS A 59 19.77 -1.32 17.74
C LYS A 59 18.58 -0.71 18.48
N GLU A 60 17.37 -0.98 18.01
CA GLU A 60 16.16 -0.45 18.65
C GLU A 60 15.91 -1.03 20.05
N ILE A 61 16.18 -2.32 20.26
CA ILE A 61 16.09 -2.95 21.59
C ILE A 61 17.06 -2.30 22.56
N ILE A 62 18.31 -2.09 22.17
CA ILE A 62 19.33 -1.45 23.01
C ILE A 62 18.98 0.02 23.27
N ALA A 63 18.58 0.75 22.23
CA ALA A 63 18.13 2.15 22.36
C ALA A 63 16.90 2.29 23.27
N ALA A 64 15.99 1.31 23.22
CA ALA A 64 14.84 1.28 24.13
C ALA A 64 15.24 0.98 25.57
N ALA A 65 16.16 0.05 25.80
CA ALA A 65 16.65 -0.33 27.13
C ALA A 65 17.39 0.82 27.82
N SER A 66 18.05 1.70 27.08
CA SER A 66 18.74 2.85 27.62
C SER A 66 17.81 3.97 28.11
N LYS A 67 16.51 3.93 27.81
CA LYS A 67 15.53 4.95 28.17
C LYS A 67 14.66 4.53 29.34
N LYS A 68 14.59 5.42 30.33
CA LYS A 68 13.86 5.20 31.59
C LYS A 68 12.32 5.11 31.43
N HIS A 69 11.76 5.67 30.36
CA HIS A 69 10.32 5.72 30.10
C HIS A 69 10.00 5.44 28.64
N ASP A 70 8.88 4.75 28.39
CA ASP A 70 8.38 4.45 27.05
C ASP A 70 7.80 5.68 26.31
N ARG A 71 7.40 6.70 27.07
CA ARG A 71 6.84 7.92 26.52
C ARG A 71 7.92 8.78 25.88
N GLY A 72 7.67 9.24 24.63
CA GLY A 72 8.62 10.08 23.89
C GLY A 72 9.74 9.31 23.20
N ARG A 73 9.68 7.98 23.07
CA ARG A 73 10.59 7.22 22.21
C ARG A 73 10.50 7.72 20.78
N ARG A 74 11.66 7.99 20.21
CA ARG A 74 11.80 8.21 18.76
C ARG A 74 12.42 6.96 18.19
N TYR A 75 11.79 6.46 17.13
CA TYR A 75 12.21 5.27 16.42
C TYR A 75 12.94 5.67 15.14
N THR A 76 13.85 4.82 14.66
CA THR A 76 14.48 5.03 13.35
C THR A 76 13.47 4.77 12.22
N ASP A 77 13.69 5.39 11.07
CA ASP A 77 12.79 5.24 9.91
C ASP A 77 12.76 3.80 9.41
N GLU A 78 13.91 3.12 9.41
CA GLU A 78 14.01 1.70 9.05
C GLU A 78 13.20 0.82 10.01
N TRP A 79 13.24 1.11 11.31
CA TRP A 79 12.44 0.38 12.28
C TRP A 79 10.95 0.63 12.11
N ILE A 80 10.55 1.87 11.89
CA ILE A 80 9.16 2.21 11.58
C ILE A 80 8.68 1.45 10.35
N MET A 81 9.47 1.38 9.28
CA MET A 81 9.12 0.64 8.07
C MET A 81 8.87 -0.85 8.37
N LEU A 82 9.75 -1.49 9.13
CA LEU A 82 9.56 -2.88 9.56
C LEU A 82 8.30 -3.03 10.44
N CYS A 83 8.02 -2.09 11.33
CA CYS A 83 6.83 -2.08 12.16
C CYS A 83 5.55 -1.93 11.34
N VAL A 84 5.57 -1.07 10.30
CA VAL A 84 4.45 -0.93 9.35
C VAL A 84 4.21 -2.25 8.63
N LEU A 85 5.25 -2.90 8.11
CA LEU A 85 5.13 -4.20 7.45
C LEU A 85 4.58 -5.27 8.39
N MET A 86 5.09 -5.40 9.61
CA MET A 86 4.58 -6.34 10.60
C MET A 86 3.11 -6.09 10.93
N ASN A 87 2.70 -4.82 11.05
CA ASN A 87 1.31 -4.47 11.32
C ASN A 87 0.38 -4.77 10.13
N ILE A 88 0.83 -4.56 8.89
CA ILE A 88 0.09 -4.92 7.66
C ILE A 88 -0.12 -6.43 7.59
N TRP A 89 0.93 -7.22 7.86
CA TRP A 89 0.85 -8.68 7.81
C TRP A 89 -0.10 -9.27 8.87
N SER A 90 -0.01 -8.79 10.09
CA SER A 90 -0.88 -9.26 11.17
C SER A 90 -1.03 -8.21 12.28
N PRO A 91 -2.09 -7.38 12.23
CA PRO A 91 -2.36 -6.38 13.27
C PRO A 91 -2.50 -7.00 14.67
N GLY A 92 -3.12 -8.18 14.77
CA GLY A 92 -3.30 -8.87 16.04
C GLY A 92 -1.99 -9.35 16.65
N PHE A 93 -1.11 -9.94 15.85
CA PHE A 93 0.21 -10.39 16.30
C PHE A 93 1.11 -9.21 16.67
N TYR A 94 1.08 -8.14 15.88
CA TYR A 94 1.79 -6.90 16.19
C TYR A 94 1.39 -6.36 17.57
N GLU A 95 0.10 -6.28 17.85
CA GLU A 95 -0.39 -5.79 19.13
C GLU A 95 -0.06 -6.74 20.29
N PHE A 96 -0.04 -8.06 20.05
CA PHE A 96 0.43 -9.05 21.01
C PHE A 96 1.90 -8.83 21.38
N LEU A 97 2.79 -8.69 20.39
CA LEU A 97 4.22 -8.42 20.62
C LEU A 97 4.42 -7.11 21.42
N ARG A 98 3.65 -6.08 21.07
CA ARG A 98 3.71 -4.78 21.74
C ARG A 98 3.23 -4.85 23.20
N LYS A 99 2.08 -5.46 23.47
CA LYS A 99 1.50 -5.57 24.81
C LYS A 99 2.35 -6.39 25.75
N ASN A 100 3.02 -7.40 25.23
CA ASN A 100 3.91 -8.26 26.02
C ASN A 100 5.36 -7.74 26.08
N ASN A 101 5.62 -6.53 25.55
CA ASN A 101 6.96 -5.93 25.53
C ASN A 101 8.06 -6.84 24.94
N VAL A 102 7.70 -7.69 23.95
CA VAL A 102 8.66 -8.59 23.29
C VAL A 102 9.66 -7.77 22.47
N MET A 103 9.18 -6.67 21.88
CA MET A 103 9.96 -5.74 21.08
C MET A 103 9.51 -4.30 21.36
N PRO A 104 10.39 -3.28 21.20
CA PRO A 104 10.06 -1.88 21.39
C PRO A 104 9.22 -1.36 20.19
N LEU A 105 7.97 -1.72 20.14
CA LEU A 105 7.08 -1.41 19.02
C LEU A 105 6.29 -0.11 19.25
N PRO A 106 6.18 0.77 18.24
CA PRO A 106 5.29 1.92 18.25
C PRO A 106 3.84 1.52 18.48
N CYS A 107 3.02 2.42 19.04
CA CYS A 107 1.60 2.15 19.15
C CYS A 107 0.93 2.15 17.76
N THR A 108 -0.18 1.41 17.62
CA THR A 108 -0.92 1.28 16.35
C THR A 108 -1.39 2.62 15.79
N ARG A 109 -1.64 3.62 16.65
CA ARG A 109 -1.93 4.99 16.21
C ARG A 109 -0.75 5.62 15.48
N THR A 110 0.47 5.44 15.99
CA THR A 110 1.70 5.92 15.33
C THR A 110 1.86 5.24 13.96
N ILE A 111 1.69 3.92 13.88
CA ILE A 111 1.76 3.18 12.62
C ILE A 111 0.72 3.71 11.60
N ARG A 112 -0.53 3.91 12.02
CA ARG A 112 -1.57 4.49 11.15
C ARG A 112 -1.20 5.89 10.65
N ASN A 113 -0.58 6.71 11.50
CA ASN A 113 -0.11 8.03 11.07
C ASN A 113 0.97 7.93 9.99
N TYR A 114 1.91 6.99 10.08
CA TYR A 114 2.90 6.76 9.03
C TYR A 114 2.27 6.22 7.75
N ILE A 115 1.36 5.27 7.84
CA ILE A 115 0.59 4.77 6.68
C ILE A 115 -0.19 5.92 6.02
N SER A 116 -0.79 6.82 6.79
CA SER A 116 -1.53 7.98 6.24
C SER A 116 -0.66 9.04 5.56
N LEU A 117 0.67 8.96 5.68
CA LEU A 117 1.60 9.80 4.92
C LEU A 117 1.80 9.28 3.49
N ILE A 118 1.54 8.00 3.27
CA ILE A 118 1.53 7.42 1.92
C ILE A 118 0.28 7.93 1.24
N ASN A 119 0.46 8.81 0.26
CA ASN A 119 -0.66 9.39 -0.48
C ASN A 119 -1.13 8.36 -1.52
N THR A 120 -2.09 7.54 -1.13
CA THR A 120 -2.75 6.60 -2.03
C THR A 120 -3.99 7.27 -2.60
N LYS A 121 -3.92 7.68 -3.86
CA LYS A 121 -5.10 8.11 -4.63
C LYS A 121 -5.77 6.90 -5.27
N CYS A 122 -7.07 7.00 -5.53
CA CYS A 122 -7.74 6.09 -6.46
C CYS A 122 -7.19 6.29 -7.89
N GLY A 123 -7.31 5.27 -8.72
CA GLY A 123 -6.85 5.30 -10.10
C GLY A 123 -5.43 4.78 -10.30
N PHE A 124 -4.81 5.21 -11.38
CA PHE A 124 -3.45 4.84 -11.78
C PHE A 124 -2.45 5.90 -11.26
N ASP A 125 -1.46 5.45 -10.50
CA ASP A 125 -0.46 6.34 -9.89
C ASP A 125 0.83 6.34 -10.72
N GLU A 126 1.16 7.50 -11.33
CA GLU A 126 2.36 7.67 -12.15
C GLU A 126 3.66 7.50 -11.36
N HIS A 127 3.67 7.89 -10.08
CA HIS A 127 4.85 7.71 -9.24
C HIS A 127 5.11 6.23 -8.98
N PHE A 128 4.03 5.49 -8.72
CA PHE A 128 4.08 4.04 -8.57
C PHE A 128 4.49 3.35 -9.89
N ALA A 129 4.02 3.85 -11.05
CA ALA A 129 4.45 3.38 -12.37
C ALA A 129 5.98 3.42 -12.53
N GLN A 130 6.62 4.51 -12.12
CA GLN A 130 8.08 4.65 -12.21
C GLN A 130 8.82 3.63 -11.34
N LEU A 131 8.30 3.31 -10.15
CA LEU A 131 8.86 2.28 -9.28
C LEU A 131 8.72 0.89 -9.91
N LEU A 132 7.54 0.57 -10.44
CA LEU A 132 7.31 -0.69 -11.15
C LEU A 132 8.18 -0.82 -12.40
N LYS A 133 8.35 0.25 -13.16
CA LYS A 133 9.23 0.27 -14.34
C LYS A 133 10.66 -0.14 -13.98
N LYS A 134 11.25 0.47 -12.94
CA LYS A 134 12.58 0.10 -12.45
C LYS A 134 12.65 -1.38 -12.05
N GLN A 135 11.60 -1.90 -11.44
CA GLN A 135 11.54 -3.31 -11.06
C GLN A 135 11.44 -4.23 -12.29
N PHE A 136 10.68 -3.85 -13.34
CA PHE A 136 10.59 -4.63 -14.56
C PHE A 136 11.88 -4.57 -15.40
N GLU A 137 12.64 -3.47 -15.35
CA GLU A 137 13.94 -3.37 -16.02
C GLU A 137 14.93 -4.44 -15.56
N THR A 138 14.85 -4.88 -14.29
CA THR A 138 15.71 -5.95 -13.75
C THR A 138 15.29 -7.36 -14.17
N ARG A 139 14.12 -7.52 -14.82
CA ARG A 139 13.56 -8.82 -15.23
C ARG A 139 13.84 -9.13 -16.68
N THR A 140 13.97 -10.41 -17.00
CA THR A 140 14.09 -10.87 -18.40
C THR A 140 12.80 -10.58 -19.17
N PRO A 141 12.84 -10.46 -20.52
CA PRO A 141 11.63 -10.23 -21.32
C PRO A 141 10.50 -11.23 -21.02
N LEU A 142 10.82 -12.51 -20.89
CA LEU A 142 9.83 -13.56 -20.59
C LEU A 142 9.16 -13.37 -19.21
N GLN A 143 9.91 -12.88 -18.23
CA GLN A 143 9.39 -12.62 -16.89
C GLN A 143 8.50 -11.37 -16.79
N ARG A 144 8.36 -10.60 -17.85
CA ARG A 144 7.50 -9.40 -17.90
C ARG A 144 6.11 -9.67 -18.44
N HIS A 145 5.83 -10.92 -18.85
CA HIS A 145 4.55 -11.33 -19.38
C HIS A 145 3.58 -11.69 -18.25
N GLY A 146 2.35 -11.21 -18.33
CA GLY A 146 1.38 -11.39 -17.27
C GLY A 146 -0.08 -11.30 -17.73
N VAL A 147 -0.94 -11.35 -16.74
CA VAL A 147 -2.40 -11.19 -16.88
C VAL A 147 -2.90 -10.12 -15.93
N LEU A 148 -3.98 -9.45 -16.32
CA LEU A 148 -4.70 -8.49 -15.49
C LEU A 148 -5.85 -9.22 -14.79
N LEU A 149 -5.94 -9.09 -13.48
CA LEU A 149 -7.05 -9.59 -12.68
C LEU A 149 -7.89 -8.39 -12.21
N LEU A 150 -9.21 -8.58 -12.19
CA LEU A 150 -10.13 -7.61 -11.60
C LEU A 150 -11.03 -8.31 -10.59
N ASP A 151 -11.21 -7.65 -9.46
CA ASP A 151 -12.17 -8.08 -8.45
C ASP A 151 -12.78 -6.88 -7.74
N GLU A 152 -14.01 -7.01 -7.27
CA GLU A 152 -14.70 -6.00 -6.50
C GLU A 152 -14.93 -6.46 -5.07
N ILE A 153 -14.55 -5.62 -4.12
CA ILE A 153 -14.78 -5.84 -2.70
C ILE A 153 -15.87 -4.92 -2.17
N ASN A 154 -16.69 -5.44 -1.27
CA ASN A 154 -17.67 -4.62 -0.56
C ASN A 154 -16.99 -3.76 0.49
N LEU A 155 -17.28 -2.46 0.49
CA LEU A 155 -16.79 -1.49 1.45
C LEU A 155 -17.90 -1.11 2.43
N ARG A 156 -17.55 -0.90 3.68
CA ARG A 156 -18.44 -0.29 4.66
C ARG A 156 -18.56 1.21 4.35
N LYS A 157 -19.79 1.71 4.24
CA LYS A 157 -20.05 3.15 4.11
C LYS A 157 -19.43 3.92 5.27
N SER A 158 -18.56 4.85 4.96
CA SER A 158 -17.94 5.74 5.93
C SER A 158 -17.42 6.98 5.22
N VAL A 159 -17.79 8.15 5.69
CA VAL A 159 -17.23 9.41 5.20
C VAL A 159 -16.45 10.06 6.34
N ALA A 160 -15.26 10.50 6.03
CA ALA A 160 -14.41 11.24 6.94
C ALA A 160 -13.87 12.49 6.26
N VAL A 161 -13.51 13.50 7.05
CA VAL A 161 -12.82 14.68 6.56
C VAL A 161 -11.32 14.48 6.76
N CYS A 162 -10.55 14.60 5.69
CA CYS A 162 -9.10 14.64 5.78
C CYS A 162 -8.69 16.00 6.36
N SER A 163 -8.15 16.01 7.58
CA SER A 163 -7.76 17.24 8.28
C SER A 163 -6.59 17.99 7.62
N LYS A 164 -5.86 17.35 6.72
CA LYS A 164 -4.69 17.97 6.04
C LYS A 164 -5.10 18.92 4.92
N ASN A 165 -6.10 18.55 4.14
CA ASN A 165 -6.55 19.29 2.95
C ASN A 165 -8.05 19.60 2.96
N LEU A 166 -8.74 19.27 4.06
CA LEU A 166 -10.18 19.49 4.26
C LEU A 166 -11.07 18.85 3.18
N THR A 167 -10.57 17.79 2.52
CA THR A 167 -11.34 17.00 1.53
C THR A 167 -12.09 15.85 2.19
N TYR A 168 -13.17 15.42 1.56
CA TYR A 168 -13.91 14.24 1.98
C TYR A 168 -13.19 12.96 1.52
N VAL A 169 -13.17 11.94 2.38
CA VAL A 169 -12.67 10.59 2.09
C VAL A 169 -13.80 9.60 2.28
N GLY A 170 -13.92 8.63 1.38
CA GLY A 170 -14.98 7.61 1.41
C GLY A 170 -16.13 7.89 0.44
N LEU A 171 -15.98 8.87 -0.45
CA LEU A 171 -16.86 9.11 -1.59
C LEU A 171 -16.39 8.33 -2.82
N THR A 172 -17.23 8.31 -3.87
CA THR A 172 -16.88 7.71 -5.15
C THR A 172 -15.69 8.43 -5.79
N ASP A 173 -14.75 7.64 -6.30
CA ASP A 173 -13.52 8.12 -6.93
C ASP A 173 -13.07 7.08 -7.97
N LEU A 174 -13.21 7.41 -9.24
CA LEU A 174 -12.80 6.57 -10.38
C LEU A 174 -11.43 6.96 -10.95
N GLY A 175 -10.66 7.72 -10.18
CA GLY A 175 -9.23 7.93 -10.43
C GLY A 175 -8.87 9.10 -11.35
N ASP A 176 -9.83 9.73 -11.99
CA ASP A 176 -9.62 10.98 -12.74
C ASP A 176 -10.07 12.14 -11.85
N ASP A 177 -9.33 13.24 -11.78
CA ASP A 177 -9.63 14.39 -10.90
C ASP A 177 -11.05 14.96 -11.12
N GLU A 178 -11.61 14.79 -12.33
CA GLU A 178 -12.98 15.18 -12.67
C GLU A 178 -14.05 14.17 -12.21
N GLN A 179 -13.64 12.96 -11.82
CA GLN A 179 -14.55 11.87 -11.41
C GLN A 179 -14.61 11.66 -9.90
N GLN A 180 -13.88 12.45 -9.15
CA GLN A 180 -14.00 12.42 -7.70
C GLN A 180 -15.26 13.16 -7.26
N SER A 181 -16.20 12.46 -6.65
CA SER A 181 -17.44 13.06 -6.17
C SER A 181 -17.18 13.95 -4.94
N THR A 182 -17.85 15.10 -4.92
CA THR A 182 -17.94 15.98 -3.75
C THR A 182 -19.30 15.86 -3.04
N ASP A 183 -20.24 15.10 -3.62
CA ASP A 183 -21.57 14.88 -3.06
C ASP A 183 -21.52 13.82 -1.94
N LEU A 184 -21.91 14.22 -0.74
CA LEU A 184 -21.99 13.32 0.42
C LEU A 184 -22.97 12.17 0.27
N SER A 185 -23.90 12.23 -0.69
CA SER A 185 -24.79 11.12 -1.04
C SER A 185 -24.09 10.01 -1.84
N GLU A 186 -22.94 10.33 -2.46
CA GLU A 186 -22.14 9.42 -3.30
C GLU A 186 -21.08 8.67 -2.49
N GLN A 187 -21.52 8.05 -1.39
CA GLN A 187 -20.62 7.25 -0.53
C GLN A 187 -20.22 5.96 -1.24
N ALA A 188 -18.91 5.66 -1.22
CA ALA A 188 -18.38 4.43 -1.76
C ALA A 188 -18.88 3.21 -0.98
N THR A 189 -19.34 2.21 -1.70
CA THR A 189 -19.78 0.91 -1.17
C THR A 189 -19.01 -0.26 -1.76
N HIS A 190 -18.28 -0.03 -2.84
CA HIS A 190 -17.47 -1.02 -3.55
C HIS A 190 -16.10 -0.46 -3.85
N GLY A 191 -15.11 -1.32 -3.78
CA GLY A 191 -13.75 -1.04 -4.22
C GLY A 191 -13.39 -2.00 -5.35
N LEU A 192 -13.18 -1.47 -6.55
CA LEU A 192 -12.64 -2.23 -7.68
C LEU A 192 -11.12 -2.24 -7.56
N VAL A 193 -10.53 -3.42 -7.61
CA VAL A 193 -9.07 -3.59 -7.58
C VAL A 193 -8.62 -4.22 -8.89
N LEU A 194 -7.65 -3.59 -9.54
CA LEU A 194 -6.96 -4.12 -10.70
C LEU A 194 -5.59 -4.62 -10.24
N MET A 195 -5.27 -5.89 -10.54
CA MET A 195 -4.00 -6.50 -10.16
C MET A 195 -3.31 -7.05 -11.40
N PHE A 196 -2.00 -6.88 -11.47
CA PHE A 196 -1.17 -7.51 -12.49
C PHE A 196 -0.44 -8.70 -11.89
N GLN A 197 -0.54 -9.85 -12.53
CA GLN A 197 0.13 -11.08 -12.13
C GLN A 197 1.03 -11.58 -13.25
N LEU A 198 2.29 -11.85 -12.91
CA LEU A 198 3.24 -12.46 -13.83
C LEU A 198 2.92 -13.94 -14.08
N LEU A 199 3.12 -14.40 -15.32
CA LEU A 199 2.94 -15.80 -15.70
C LEU A 199 4.12 -16.68 -15.28
N ALA A 200 5.33 -16.14 -15.31
CA ALA A 200 6.57 -16.86 -15.04
C ALA A 200 7.10 -16.69 -13.61
N ASP A 201 6.37 -16.02 -12.73
CA ASP A 201 6.81 -15.72 -11.36
C ASP A 201 5.58 -15.63 -10.43
N LYS A 202 5.78 -15.85 -9.13
CA LYS A 202 4.75 -15.67 -8.09
C LYS A 202 4.54 -14.21 -7.68
N TYR A 203 4.79 -13.29 -8.58
CA TYR A 203 4.64 -11.87 -8.32
C TYR A 203 3.26 -11.39 -8.77
N THR A 204 2.52 -10.83 -7.82
CA THR A 204 1.22 -10.21 -8.05
C THR A 204 1.25 -8.80 -7.45
N GLN A 205 0.81 -7.81 -8.21
CA GLN A 205 0.88 -6.41 -7.83
C GLN A 205 -0.45 -5.69 -8.10
N PRO A 206 -1.10 -5.06 -7.10
CA PRO A 206 -2.16 -4.09 -7.34
C PRO A 206 -1.61 -2.93 -8.19
N VAL A 207 -2.32 -2.57 -9.23
CA VAL A 207 -1.90 -1.49 -10.16
C VAL A 207 -2.84 -0.30 -10.15
N ALA A 208 -4.09 -0.51 -9.77
CA ALA A 208 -5.06 0.55 -9.55
C ALA A 208 -6.17 0.10 -8.61
N VAL A 209 -6.73 1.05 -7.87
CA VAL A 209 -7.90 0.86 -7.01
C VAL A 209 -8.88 1.98 -7.28
N PHE A 210 -10.17 1.67 -7.37
CA PHE A 210 -11.24 2.64 -7.61
C PHE A 210 -12.33 2.47 -6.57
N ALA A 211 -12.94 3.56 -6.16
CA ALA A 211 -14.03 3.56 -5.19
C ALA A 211 -15.35 3.92 -5.88
N SER A 212 -16.40 3.09 -5.75
CA SER A 212 -17.68 3.28 -6.39
C SER A 212 -18.86 3.10 -5.44
N LYS A 213 -19.98 3.74 -5.72
CA LYS A 213 -21.25 3.63 -4.94
C LYS A 213 -22.01 2.37 -5.33
N ASN A 214 -21.73 1.55 -6.11
CA ASN A 214 -22.28 0.24 -6.50
C ASN A 214 -21.21 -0.44 -7.35
N PRO A 215 -21.39 -1.68 -7.75
CA PRO A 215 -20.51 -2.30 -8.73
C PRO A 215 -20.30 -1.40 -9.95
N VAL A 216 -19.05 -1.27 -10.41
CA VAL A 216 -18.71 -0.42 -11.56
C VAL A 216 -19.44 -0.90 -12.79
N LYS A 217 -20.07 0.01 -13.55
CA LYS A 217 -20.81 -0.35 -14.76
C LYS A 217 -19.89 -0.96 -15.81
N GLY A 218 -20.40 -1.92 -16.59
CA GLY A 218 -19.60 -2.64 -17.59
C GLY A 218 -18.95 -1.73 -18.65
N GLU A 219 -19.56 -0.59 -18.96
CA GLU A 219 -19.00 0.42 -19.87
C GLU A 219 -17.75 1.10 -19.28
N GLU A 220 -17.80 1.46 -18.00
CA GLU A 220 -16.63 2.00 -17.30
C GLU A 220 -15.56 0.94 -17.06
N LEU A 221 -15.95 -0.29 -16.71
CA LEU A 221 -15.02 -1.41 -16.59
C LEU A 221 -14.22 -1.64 -17.89
N ALA A 222 -14.89 -1.60 -19.06
CA ALA A 222 -14.20 -1.76 -20.33
C ALA A 222 -13.15 -0.68 -20.58
N LYS A 223 -13.47 0.58 -20.24
CA LYS A 223 -12.51 1.69 -20.33
C LYS A 223 -11.34 1.53 -19.34
N LEU A 224 -11.64 1.17 -18.08
CA LEU A 224 -10.63 0.97 -17.05
C LEU A 224 -9.69 -0.18 -17.40
N VAL A 225 -10.20 -1.27 -17.95
CA VAL A 225 -9.39 -2.40 -18.44
C VAL A 225 -8.49 -1.96 -19.60
N ALA A 226 -9.01 -1.22 -20.58
CA ALA A 226 -8.20 -0.70 -21.68
C ALA A 226 -7.09 0.25 -21.16
N LYS A 227 -7.43 1.18 -20.25
CA LYS A 227 -6.45 2.06 -19.59
C LYS A 227 -5.39 1.24 -18.82
N ALA A 228 -5.79 0.19 -18.11
CA ALA A 228 -4.89 -0.68 -17.34
C ALA A 228 -3.89 -1.41 -18.24
N VAL A 229 -4.37 -1.92 -19.39
CA VAL A 229 -3.50 -2.56 -20.39
C VAL A 229 -2.43 -1.59 -20.86
N VAL A 230 -2.84 -0.39 -21.30
CA VAL A 230 -1.91 0.65 -21.77
C VAL A 230 -0.94 1.07 -20.67
N TYR A 231 -1.44 1.30 -19.45
CA TYR A 231 -0.62 1.68 -18.30
C TYR A 231 0.46 0.65 -17.98
N ILE A 232 0.09 -0.63 -17.86
CA ILE A 232 1.02 -1.70 -17.52
C ILE A 232 2.05 -1.92 -18.64
N GLU A 233 1.65 -1.79 -19.90
CA GLU A 233 2.58 -1.95 -21.01
C GLU A 233 3.53 -0.73 -21.14
N SER A 234 3.11 0.46 -20.76
CA SER A 234 3.96 1.65 -20.72
C SER A 234 5.14 1.53 -19.73
N ILE A 235 5.00 0.70 -18.70
CA ILE A 235 6.04 0.43 -17.71
C ILE A 235 6.90 -0.80 -18.04
N GLY A 236 6.72 -1.41 -19.22
CA GLY A 236 7.60 -2.46 -19.75
C GLY A 236 7.15 -3.89 -19.47
N ALA A 237 5.94 -4.11 -18.96
CA ALA A 237 5.31 -5.43 -18.89
C ALA A 237 4.51 -5.71 -20.17
N LYS A 238 3.96 -6.92 -20.30
CA LYS A 238 3.14 -7.34 -21.45
C LYS A 238 1.93 -8.15 -20.99
N ILE A 239 0.74 -7.68 -21.35
CA ILE A 239 -0.53 -8.33 -20.97
C ILE A 239 -0.99 -9.28 -22.07
N HIS A 240 -1.32 -10.51 -21.68
CA HIS A 240 -1.85 -11.54 -22.57
C HIS A 240 -3.29 -11.90 -22.27
N GLY A 241 -3.79 -11.56 -21.10
CA GLY A 241 -5.15 -11.91 -20.73
C GLY A 241 -5.70 -11.07 -19.59
N VAL A 242 -7.01 -11.15 -19.46
CA VAL A 242 -7.80 -10.50 -18.41
C VAL A 242 -8.64 -11.57 -17.72
N ILE A 243 -8.60 -11.59 -16.41
CA ILE A 243 -9.34 -12.55 -15.57
C ILE A 243 -10.33 -11.76 -14.72
N ALA A 244 -11.62 -12.14 -14.79
CA ALA A 244 -12.68 -11.60 -13.95
C ALA A 244 -13.68 -12.70 -13.58
N ASP A 245 -14.50 -12.45 -12.57
CA ASP A 245 -15.59 -13.34 -12.23
C ASP A 245 -16.78 -13.22 -13.22
N GLY A 246 -17.82 -14.06 -13.01
CA GLY A 246 -19.03 -14.06 -13.83
C GLY A 246 -20.10 -13.04 -13.39
N ALA A 247 -19.74 -11.94 -12.73
CA ALA A 247 -20.70 -10.91 -12.34
C ALA A 247 -21.37 -10.27 -13.57
N LYS A 248 -22.59 -9.75 -13.40
CA LYS A 248 -23.34 -9.12 -14.48
C LYS A 248 -22.62 -7.92 -15.11
N THR A 249 -21.89 -7.17 -14.30
CA THR A 249 -21.07 -6.04 -14.76
C THR A 249 -19.92 -6.51 -15.65
N ASN A 250 -19.25 -7.60 -15.26
CA ASN A 250 -18.19 -8.21 -16.06
C ASN A 250 -18.72 -8.82 -17.36
N THR A 251 -19.87 -9.50 -17.34
CA THR A 251 -20.49 -10.00 -18.58
C THR A 251 -20.91 -8.88 -19.53
N LYS A 252 -21.36 -7.74 -19.00
CA LYS A 252 -21.62 -6.55 -19.81
C LYS A 252 -20.35 -5.97 -20.42
N MET A 253 -19.28 -5.88 -19.64
CA MET A 253 -17.95 -5.48 -20.12
C MET A 253 -17.46 -6.40 -21.24
N TRP A 254 -17.58 -7.73 -21.07
CA TRP A 254 -17.22 -8.68 -22.12
C TRP A 254 -17.99 -8.43 -23.42
N SER A 255 -19.29 -8.19 -23.33
CA SER A 255 -20.13 -7.85 -24.51
C SER A 255 -19.67 -6.58 -25.23
N ILE A 256 -19.20 -5.56 -24.48
CA ILE A 256 -18.69 -4.30 -25.04
C ILE A 256 -17.33 -4.52 -25.73
N LEU A 257 -16.50 -5.40 -25.18
CA LEU A 257 -15.22 -5.79 -25.77
C LEU A 257 -15.36 -6.82 -26.91
N ASP A 258 -16.60 -7.05 -27.39
CA ASP A 258 -16.95 -7.99 -28.46
C ASP A 258 -16.51 -9.44 -28.14
N ILE A 259 -16.60 -9.82 -26.86
CA ILE A 259 -16.41 -11.20 -26.42
C ILE A 259 -17.72 -11.95 -26.64
N LYS A 260 -17.66 -13.08 -27.33
CA LYS A 260 -18.82 -13.92 -27.64
C LYS A 260 -18.59 -15.32 -27.08
N ILE A 261 -19.53 -15.77 -26.26
CA ILE A 261 -19.48 -17.11 -25.63
C ILE A 261 -20.70 -17.88 -26.16
N CYS A 262 -20.83 -17.97 -27.50
CA CYS A 262 -21.88 -18.76 -28.13
C CYS A 262 -21.31 -20.01 -28.76
N HIS A 263 -22.03 -21.14 -28.70
CA HIS A 263 -21.57 -22.44 -29.17
C HIS A 263 -21.11 -22.47 -30.64
N HIS A 264 -21.65 -21.57 -31.45
CA HIS A 264 -21.35 -21.47 -32.90
C HIS A 264 -20.43 -20.29 -33.28
N ASP A 265 -20.20 -19.33 -32.36
CA ASP A 265 -19.34 -18.15 -32.59
C ASP A 265 -18.63 -17.80 -31.28
N MET A 266 -17.51 -18.49 -31.04
CA MET A 266 -16.75 -18.31 -29.83
C MET A 266 -15.57 -17.37 -30.07
N LYS A 267 -15.66 -16.17 -29.52
CA LYS A 267 -14.60 -15.18 -29.51
C LYS A 267 -14.23 -14.85 -28.06
N THR A 268 -13.14 -15.41 -27.57
CA THR A 268 -12.65 -15.27 -26.18
C THR A 268 -11.51 -14.27 -26.02
N TRP A 269 -11.38 -13.35 -26.96
CA TRP A 269 -10.34 -12.33 -26.99
C TRP A 269 -10.88 -11.02 -27.54
N PHE A 270 -10.24 -9.93 -27.15
CA PHE A 270 -10.42 -8.60 -27.76
C PHE A 270 -9.10 -8.07 -28.30
N THR A 271 -9.17 -7.10 -29.21
CA THR A 271 -7.99 -6.49 -29.79
C THR A 271 -7.33 -5.56 -28.79
N HIS A 272 -6.00 -5.59 -28.74
CA HIS A 272 -5.24 -4.70 -27.88
C HIS A 272 -5.50 -3.22 -28.22
N PRO A 273 -5.66 -2.33 -27.20
CA PRO A 273 -6.07 -0.92 -27.45
C PRO A 273 -5.14 -0.11 -28.37
N LEU A 274 -3.85 -0.45 -28.43
CA LEU A 274 -2.84 0.27 -29.23
C LEU A 274 -2.16 -0.60 -30.30
N ASP A 275 -2.53 -1.87 -30.45
CA ASP A 275 -1.88 -2.82 -31.36
C ASP A 275 -2.91 -3.76 -31.95
N ASN A 276 -3.35 -3.46 -33.18
CA ASN A 276 -4.44 -4.18 -33.84
C ASN A 276 -4.11 -5.65 -34.16
N ASP A 277 -2.84 -6.02 -34.19
CA ASP A 277 -2.40 -7.39 -34.50
C ASP A 277 -2.35 -8.27 -33.24
N ARG A 278 -2.47 -7.67 -32.06
CA ARG A 278 -2.42 -8.39 -30.78
C ARG A 278 -3.80 -8.66 -30.21
N LYS A 279 -3.90 -9.87 -29.67
CA LYS A 279 -5.09 -10.37 -28.98
C LYS A 279 -4.84 -10.44 -27.49
N ILE A 280 -5.82 -9.99 -26.70
CA ILE A 280 -5.88 -10.14 -25.25
C ILE A 280 -6.98 -11.13 -24.93
N PHE A 281 -6.64 -12.24 -24.31
CA PHE A 281 -7.58 -13.31 -24.02
C PHE A 281 -8.33 -13.04 -22.72
N VAL A 282 -9.57 -13.51 -22.67
CA VAL A 282 -10.44 -13.35 -21.50
C VAL A 282 -10.65 -14.70 -20.82
N PHE A 283 -10.50 -14.71 -19.51
CA PHE A 283 -10.69 -15.90 -18.69
C PHE A 283 -11.70 -15.61 -17.58
N CYS A 284 -12.52 -16.60 -17.28
CA CYS A 284 -13.36 -16.54 -16.09
C CYS A 284 -12.58 -17.09 -14.88
N ASP A 285 -12.75 -16.47 -13.72
CA ASP A 285 -12.17 -16.98 -12.48
C ASP A 285 -12.73 -18.38 -12.15
N THR A 286 -11.88 -19.37 -12.29
CA THR A 286 -12.25 -20.80 -12.14
C THR A 286 -12.78 -21.13 -10.74
N PRO A 287 -12.16 -20.71 -9.62
CA PRO A 287 -12.72 -20.86 -8.28
C PRO A 287 -14.15 -20.35 -8.14
N HIS A 288 -14.44 -19.15 -8.68
CA HIS A 288 -15.80 -18.59 -8.67
C HIS A 288 -16.77 -19.40 -9.53
N LEU A 289 -16.33 -19.90 -10.67
CA LEU A 289 -17.14 -20.75 -11.52
C LEU A 289 -17.52 -22.05 -10.81
N ILE A 290 -16.55 -22.74 -10.20
CA ILE A 290 -16.79 -23.98 -9.43
C ILE A 290 -17.73 -23.72 -8.23
N LYS A 291 -17.53 -22.59 -7.52
CA LYS A 291 -18.39 -22.17 -6.42
C LYS A 291 -19.84 -21.96 -6.89
N ASN A 292 -20.04 -21.34 -8.05
CA ASN A 292 -21.35 -21.12 -8.63
C ASN A 292 -22.05 -22.45 -9.02
N VAL A 293 -21.32 -23.36 -9.65
CA VAL A 293 -21.80 -24.70 -9.96
C VAL A 293 -22.21 -25.45 -8.69
N ARG A 294 -21.34 -25.49 -7.68
CA ARG A 294 -21.62 -26.10 -6.39
C ARG A 294 -22.88 -25.51 -5.72
N ASN A 295 -22.96 -24.20 -5.66
CA ASN A 295 -24.12 -23.51 -5.04
C ASN A 295 -25.41 -23.78 -5.79
N ARG A 296 -25.35 -23.85 -7.13
CA ARG A 296 -26.53 -24.19 -7.96
C ARG A 296 -26.96 -25.65 -7.74
N LEU A 297 -26.02 -26.58 -7.68
CA LEU A 297 -26.30 -27.98 -7.36
C LEU A 297 -26.93 -28.15 -5.97
N TYR A 298 -26.36 -27.45 -4.97
CA TYR A 298 -26.89 -27.49 -3.60
C TYR A 298 -28.32 -26.95 -3.52
N ASN A 299 -28.59 -25.80 -4.15
CA ASN A 299 -29.87 -25.10 -4.04
C ASN A 299 -30.95 -25.68 -4.98
N LYS A 300 -30.61 -26.09 -6.19
CA LYS A 300 -31.57 -26.52 -7.21
C LYS A 300 -31.54 -28.00 -7.55
N ARG A 301 -30.57 -28.74 -7.04
CA ARG A 301 -30.34 -30.19 -7.26
C ARG A 301 -30.38 -30.63 -8.74
N ARG A 302 -30.34 -29.69 -9.69
CA ARG A 302 -30.34 -29.93 -11.14
C ARG A 302 -29.44 -28.95 -11.85
N LEU A 303 -28.56 -29.43 -12.71
CA LEU A 303 -27.83 -28.62 -13.68
C LEU A 303 -28.52 -28.81 -15.04
N ARG A 304 -28.88 -27.69 -15.70
CA ARG A 304 -29.17 -27.69 -17.12
C ARG A 304 -27.87 -27.30 -17.82
N VAL A 305 -27.38 -28.17 -18.68
CA VAL A 305 -26.30 -27.89 -19.63
C VAL A 305 -27.02 -27.64 -20.94
N ASN A 306 -26.91 -26.43 -21.44
CA ASN A 306 -27.46 -26.07 -22.77
C ASN A 306 -26.38 -26.25 -23.80
#